data_cca8538df178b1a12bb5f4b872e77bfa
#
_entry.id   cca8538df178b1a12bb5f4b872e77bfa
#
_cell.length_a   1.000
_cell.length_b   1.000
_cell.length_c   1.000
_cell.angle_alpha   90.00
_cell.angle_beta   90.00
_cell.angle_gamma   90.00
#
_symmetry.space_group_name_H-M   'P 1'
#
loop_
_entity.id
_entity.type
_entity.pdbx_description
1 polymer ?
#
loop_
_entity_poly.entity_id
_entity_poly.type
_entity_poly.pdbx_seq_one_letter_code
_entity_poly.pdbx_strand_id
1 'polypeptide(L)'
;MKKKKRLSIRKITIFLLLLVVVIGGCVLAFNKVSSGKKTTKEVQDVDSIEGYNYTLKDNATKYYKSLFEELKKTLEADEIDEEKYAELVAQMFVADFFNLDNKISKSDVGGTQFVYSDYVNDFSKYASDSMYKSVESDVYGDRDQDLPVVAEVTVENNGNEAYTYGENTDENAYRMSFEIEYDDDLGYQTSGELIIIHNGNKLEVASMSEGSSD
;
A
#
# COMPACT_ATOMS: atom_id res chain seq x y z
N MET A 1 -22.49 72.12 33.60
CA MET A 1 -22.32 70.83 34.33
C MET A 1 -23.02 69.75 33.57
N LYS A 2 -22.27 68.77 32.93
CA LYS A 2 -22.86 67.65 32.19
C LYS A 2 -23.22 66.51 33.20
N LYS A 3 -24.52 66.18 33.31
CA LYS A 3 -25.01 65.09 34.14
C LYS A 3 -24.51 63.75 33.53
N LYS A 4 -23.63 63.01 34.23
CA LYS A 4 -23.28 61.64 33.90
C LYS A 4 -24.51 60.73 34.10
N LYS A 5 -25.09 60.20 32.98
CA LYS A 5 -26.10 59.16 33.04
C LYS A 5 -25.51 57.86 33.62
N ARG A 6 -25.89 57.48 34.84
CA ARG A 6 -25.55 56.19 35.41
C ARG A 6 -26.34 55.09 34.66
N LEU A 7 -25.64 54.18 33.99
CA LEU A 7 -26.29 53.00 33.41
C LEU A 7 -26.87 52.14 34.57
N SER A 8 -28.11 51.69 34.43
CA SER A 8 -28.73 50.85 35.43
C SER A 8 -28.05 49.47 35.46
N ILE A 9 -27.89 48.93 36.65
CA ILE A 9 -27.26 47.61 36.90
C ILE A 9 -27.88 46.54 36.01
N ARG A 10 -29.21 46.57 35.77
CA ARG A 10 -29.90 45.65 34.85
C ARG A 10 -29.39 45.74 33.40
N LYS A 11 -29.06 46.92 32.89
CA LYS A 11 -28.52 47.07 31.53
C LYS A 11 -27.08 46.56 31.42
N ILE A 12 -26.31 46.70 32.48
CA ILE A 12 -24.93 46.19 32.57
C ILE A 12 -24.95 44.65 32.62
N THR A 13 -25.88 44.05 33.39
CA THR A 13 -26.03 42.57 33.46
C THR A 13 -26.48 41.96 32.14
N ILE A 14 -27.42 42.59 31.43
CA ILE A 14 -27.88 42.14 30.11
C ILE A 14 -26.74 42.27 29.09
N PHE A 15 -25.96 43.33 29.11
CA PHE A 15 -24.81 43.53 28.22
C PHE A 15 -23.70 42.50 28.48
N LEU A 16 -23.40 42.17 29.74
CA LEU A 16 -22.46 41.12 30.13
C LEU A 16 -22.93 39.70 29.69
N LEU A 17 -24.22 39.42 29.83
CA LEU A 17 -24.82 38.15 29.38
C LEU A 17 -24.77 37.98 27.86
N LEU A 18 -25.05 39.04 27.09
CA LEU A 18 -24.89 39.07 25.64
C LEU A 18 -23.44 38.88 25.20
N LEU A 19 -22.48 39.48 25.92
CA LEU A 19 -21.07 39.33 25.63
C LEU A 19 -20.57 37.88 25.84
N VAL A 20 -21.03 37.22 26.89
CA VAL A 20 -20.74 35.77 27.14
C VAL A 20 -21.30 34.87 26.03
N VAL A 21 -22.52 35.15 25.54
CA VAL A 21 -23.12 34.40 24.45
C VAL A 21 -22.35 34.59 23.14
N VAL A 22 -21.91 35.81 22.85
CA VAL A 22 -21.10 36.12 21.65
C VAL A 22 -19.72 35.44 21.72
N ILE A 23 -19.06 35.49 22.88
CA ILE A 23 -17.75 34.83 23.07
C ILE A 23 -17.93 33.31 23.02
N GLY A 24 -18.96 32.74 23.66
CA GLY A 24 -19.27 31.30 23.61
C GLY A 24 -19.59 30.83 22.18
N GLY A 25 -20.37 31.61 21.44
CA GLY A 25 -20.68 31.34 20.02
C GLY A 25 -19.45 31.40 19.12
N CYS A 26 -18.54 32.36 19.33
CA CYS A 26 -17.27 32.44 18.59
C CYS A 26 -16.34 31.27 18.91
N VAL A 27 -16.25 30.82 20.16
CA VAL A 27 -15.43 29.65 20.54
C VAL A 27 -15.97 28.37 19.89
N LEU A 28 -17.30 28.19 19.86
CA LEU A 28 -17.91 27.01 19.22
C LEU A 28 -17.78 27.07 17.68
N ALA A 29 -17.85 28.25 17.08
CA ALA A 29 -17.61 28.41 15.64
C ALA A 29 -16.13 28.23 15.28
N PHE A 30 -15.20 28.72 16.10
CA PHE A 30 -13.75 28.51 15.93
C PHE A 30 -13.38 27.04 16.06
N ASN A 31 -13.95 26.30 17.03
CA ASN A 31 -13.73 24.87 17.17
C ASN A 31 -14.31 24.07 15.98
N LYS A 32 -15.42 24.50 15.39
CA LYS A 32 -15.96 23.86 14.17
C LYS A 32 -15.15 24.17 12.91
N VAL A 33 -14.56 25.35 12.80
CA VAL A 33 -13.69 25.74 11.67
C VAL A 33 -12.26 25.21 11.84
N SER A 34 -11.81 24.97 13.07
CA SER A 34 -10.50 24.38 13.35
C SER A 34 -10.48 22.84 13.19
N SER A 35 -11.65 22.19 13.02
CA SER A 35 -11.75 20.73 12.82
C SER A 35 -11.49 20.28 11.37
N GLY A 36 -10.88 21.08 10.53
CA GLY A 36 -10.68 20.82 9.12
C GLY A 36 -9.23 20.75 8.66
N LYS A 37 -8.25 20.49 9.53
CA LYS A 37 -6.95 20.01 9.04
C LYS A 37 -7.12 18.53 8.70
N LYS A 38 -7.41 18.24 7.42
CA LYS A 38 -7.27 16.87 6.90
C LYS A 38 -5.82 16.46 7.16
N THR A 39 -5.63 15.48 8.04
CA THR A 39 -4.31 14.90 8.29
C THR A 39 -3.98 14.00 7.11
N THR A 40 -2.82 14.18 6.52
CA THR A 40 -2.34 13.30 5.44
C THR A 40 -2.17 11.89 6.00
N LYS A 41 -2.66 10.90 5.26
CA LYS A 41 -2.42 9.48 5.56
C LYS A 41 -0.93 9.20 5.31
N GLU A 42 -0.20 8.84 6.34
CA GLU A 42 1.20 8.40 6.24
C GLU A 42 1.23 6.88 6.43
N VAL A 43 1.92 6.19 5.53
CA VAL A 43 2.19 4.76 5.64
C VAL A 43 3.60 4.58 6.14
N GLN A 44 3.78 3.74 7.16
CA GLN A 44 5.07 3.53 7.82
C GLN A 44 5.48 2.06 7.75
N ASP A 45 6.78 1.83 7.64
CA ASP A 45 7.34 0.50 7.81
C ASP A 45 7.27 0.11 9.30
N VAL A 46 6.70 -1.06 9.58
CA VAL A 46 6.49 -1.57 10.96
C VAL A 46 7.35 -2.79 11.27
N ASP A 47 7.87 -3.48 10.25
CA ASP A 47 8.81 -4.59 10.38
C ASP A 47 9.73 -4.69 9.17
N SER A 48 10.84 -5.44 9.29
CA SER A 48 11.79 -5.68 8.20
C SER A 48 12.51 -7.02 8.38
N ILE A 49 13.01 -7.59 7.27
CA ILE A 49 13.83 -8.79 7.28
C ILE A 49 15.29 -8.38 7.09
N GLU A 50 16.10 -8.59 8.12
CA GLU A 50 17.52 -8.20 8.12
C GLU A 50 18.30 -8.92 7.00
N GLY A 51 19.16 -8.19 6.30
CA GLY A 51 19.97 -8.72 5.20
C GLY A 51 19.29 -8.80 3.84
N TYR A 52 17.94 -8.66 3.79
CA TYR A 52 17.16 -8.73 2.54
C TYR A 52 16.49 -7.41 2.15
N ASN A 53 16.39 -6.44 3.06
CA ASN A 53 15.70 -5.16 2.85
C ASN A 53 14.22 -5.31 2.43
N TYR A 54 13.58 -6.41 2.82
CA TYR A 54 12.13 -6.53 2.73
C TYR A 54 11.49 -5.83 3.92
N THR A 55 10.48 -5.00 3.67
CA THR A 55 9.77 -4.24 4.70
C THR A 55 8.28 -4.56 4.69
N LEU A 56 7.67 -4.47 5.87
CA LEU A 56 6.24 -4.58 6.07
C LEU A 56 5.66 -3.21 6.40
N LYS A 57 4.66 -2.78 5.64
CA LYS A 57 3.94 -1.53 5.89
C LYS A 57 2.76 -1.73 6.85
N ASP A 58 2.42 -0.69 7.62
CA ASP A 58 1.32 -0.72 8.60
C ASP A 58 -0.06 -0.92 7.96
N ASN A 59 -0.26 -0.40 6.73
CA ASN A 59 -1.48 -0.54 5.94
C ASN A 59 -1.59 -1.85 5.13
N ALA A 60 -0.63 -2.78 5.30
CA ALA A 60 -0.68 -4.07 4.65
C ALA A 60 -1.91 -4.90 5.09
N THR A 61 -2.49 -5.69 4.17
CA THR A 61 -3.61 -6.58 4.46
C THR A 61 -3.23 -7.67 5.48
N LYS A 62 -4.21 -8.32 6.08
CA LYS A 62 -3.93 -9.45 7.00
C LYS A 62 -3.25 -10.61 6.26
N TYR A 63 -3.69 -10.86 5.02
CA TYR A 63 -3.10 -11.90 4.18
C TYR A 63 -1.63 -11.60 3.90
N TYR A 64 -1.31 -10.38 3.43
CA TYR A 64 0.08 -9.99 3.18
C TYR A 64 0.96 -10.07 4.43
N LYS A 65 0.43 -9.67 5.60
CA LYS A 65 1.14 -9.79 6.88
C LYS A 65 1.47 -11.25 7.20
N SER A 66 0.56 -12.20 6.94
CA SER A 66 0.83 -13.62 7.16
C SER A 66 1.91 -14.17 6.23
N LEU A 67 1.93 -13.75 4.95
CA LEU A 67 3.00 -14.11 4.02
C LEU A 67 4.36 -13.53 4.44
N PHE A 68 4.37 -12.28 4.95
CA PHE A 68 5.60 -11.65 5.43
C PHE A 68 6.22 -12.40 6.62
N GLU A 69 5.41 -12.85 7.57
CA GLU A 69 5.87 -13.66 8.70
C GLU A 69 6.42 -15.02 8.22
N GLU A 70 5.81 -15.62 7.21
CA GLU A 70 6.27 -16.87 6.62
C GLU A 70 7.60 -16.68 5.89
N LEU A 71 7.73 -15.61 5.09
CA LEU A 71 8.97 -15.23 4.42
C LEU A 71 10.10 -14.99 5.43
N LYS A 72 9.80 -14.22 6.48
CA LYS A 72 10.76 -13.95 7.55
C LYS A 72 11.26 -15.22 8.20
N LYS A 73 10.36 -16.13 8.57
CA LYS A 73 10.71 -17.43 9.15
C LYS A 73 11.54 -18.29 8.21
N THR A 74 11.24 -18.29 6.90
CA THR A 74 11.98 -19.04 5.87
C THR A 74 13.41 -18.51 5.74
N LEU A 75 13.57 -17.17 5.74
CA LEU A 75 14.89 -16.54 5.57
C LEU A 75 15.73 -16.50 6.85
N GLU A 76 15.13 -16.62 8.02
CA GLU A 76 15.81 -16.73 9.31
C GLU A 76 16.16 -18.19 9.69
N ALA A 77 15.81 -19.17 8.87
CA ALA A 77 16.15 -20.58 9.11
C ALA A 77 17.65 -20.83 8.91
N ASP A 78 18.22 -21.80 9.65
CA ASP A 78 19.62 -22.23 9.51
C ASP A 78 19.95 -22.72 8.09
N GLU A 79 18.97 -23.33 7.40
CA GLU A 79 19.02 -23.75 6.00
C GLU A 79 17.78 -23.20 5.30
N ILE A 80 17.99 -22.37 4.30
CA ILE A 80 16.91 -21.72 3.56
C ILE A 80 16.36 -22.71 2.53
N ASP A 81 15.06 -22.98 2.60
CA ASP A 81 14.29 -23.63 1.55
C ASP A 81 14.08 -22.62 0.41
N GLU A 82 14.92 -22.73 -0.63
CA GLU A 82 14.94 -21.73 -1.70
C GLU A 82 13.69 -21.81 -2.59
N GLU A 83 13.13 -23.02 -2.81
CA GLU A 83 11.87 -23.17 -3.56
C GLU A 83 10.73 -22.47 -2.80
N LYS A 84 10.62 -22.72 -1.50
CA LYS A 84 9.64 -22.02 -0.65
C LYS A 84 9.88 -20.51 -0.61
N TYR A 85 11.13 -20.06 -0.62
CA TYR A 85 11.48 -18.65 -0.72
C TYR A 85 10.98 -18.05 -2.04
N ALA A 86 11.20 -18.75 -3.18
CA ALA A 86 10.72 -18.30 -4.49
C ALA A 86 9.19 -18.20 -4.56
N GLU A 87 8.48 -19.21 -4.03
CA GLU A 87 7.02 -19.19 -3.92
C GLU A 87 6.52 -17.98 -3.11
N LEU A 88 7.13 -17.70 -1.95
CA LEU A 88 6.76 -16.58 -1.09
C LEU A 88 7.04 -15.24 -1.75
N VAL A 89 8.15 -15.10 -2.50
CA VAL A 89 8.44 -13.90 -3.29
C VAL A 89 7.36 -13.69 -4.34
N ALA A 90 6.95 -14.75 -5.07
CA ALA A 90 5.88 -14.68 -6.05
C ALA A 90 4.54 -14.27 -5.40
N GLN A 91 4.13 -14.97 -4.32
CA GLN A 91 2.88 -14.68 -3.61
C GLN A 91 2.84 -13.24 -3.08
N MET A 92 3.92 -12.78 -2.46
CA MET A 92 4.00 -11.44 -1.89
C MET A 92 4.04 -10.35 -2.96
N PHE A 93 4.78 -10.58 -4.06
CA PHE A 93 4.76 -9.66 -5.19
C PHE A 93 3.35 -9.48 -5.74
N VAL A 94 2.67 -10.58 -6.04
CA VAL A 94 1.29 -10.58 -6.58
C VAL A 94 0.31 -9.98 -5.59
N ALA A 95 0.37 -10.39 -4.31
CA ALA A 95 -0.53 -9.91 -3.27
C ALA A 95 -0.38 -8.39 -3.02
N ASP A 96 0.80 -7.81 -3.17
CA ASP A 96 0.99 -6.36 -3.02
C ASP A 96 0.68 -5.61 -4.31
N PHE A 97 1.07 -6.15 -5.48
CA PHE A 97 0.87 -5.48 -6.76
C PHE A 97 -0.61 -5.40 -7.14
N PHE A 98 -1.37 -6.47 -6.97
CA PHE A 98 -2.77 -6.53 -7.36
C PHE A 98 -3.76 -6.02 -6.29
N ASN A 99 -3.31 -5.77 -5.06
CA ASN A 99 -4.14 -5.19 -4.00
C ASN A 99 -4.14 -3.66 -4.11
N LEU A 100 -5.12 -3.08 -4.83
CA LEU A 100 -5.18 -1.63 -5.06
C LEU A 100 -5.87 -0.86 -3.93
N ASP A 101 -6.69 -1.52 -3.12
CA ASP A 101 -7.49 -0.86 -2.09
C ASP A 101 -6.64 -0.14 -1.03
N ASN A 102 -5.49 -0.69 -0.65
CA ASN A 102 -4.60 -0.09 0.34
C ASN A 102 -3.62 0.95 -0.24
N LYS A 103 -3.64 1.22 -1.54
CA LYS A 103 -2.74 2.19 -2.17
C LYS A 103 -3.25 3.62 -1.98
N ILE A 104 -2.33 4.54 -1.68
CA ILE A 104 -2.68 5.95 -1.44
C ILE A 104 -2.99 6.68 -2.76
N SER A 105 -2.36 6.27 -3.86
CA SER A 105 -2.55 6.88 -5.18
C SER A 105 -2.02 5.96 -6.29
N LYS A 106 -2.25 6.33 -7.54
CA LYS A 106 -1.70 5.61 -8.70
C LYS A 106 -0.16 5.50 -8.72
N SER A 107 0.55 6.34 -7.97
CA SER A 107 2.02 6.31 -7.87
C SER A 107 2.52 5.43 -6.73
N ASP A 108 1.63 4.93 -5.86
CA ASP A 108 1.94 3.98 -4.79
C ASP A 108 1.86 2.56 -5.33
N VAL A 109 2.80 2.20 -6.21
CA VAL A 109 2.84 0.89 -6.86
C VAL A 109 3.33 -0.17 -5.90
N GLY A 110 2.55 -1.23 -5.73
CA GLY A 110 2.89 -2.38 -4.90
C GLY A 110 3.91 -3.32 -5.55
N GLY A 111 4.44 -4.26 -4.75
CA GLY A 111 5.35 -5.31 -5.23
C GLY A 111 6.78 -4.85 -5.55
N THR A 112 7.06 -3.55 -5.56
CA THR A 112 8.33 -2.98 -6.03
C THR A 112 9.57 -3.48 -5.31
N GLN A 113 9.45 -3.89 -4.05
CA GLN A 113 10.57 -4.44 -3.28
C GLN A 113 11.03 -5.84 -3.74
N PHE A 114 10.22 -6.51 -4.55
CA PHE A 114 10.51 -7.82 -5.13
C PHE A 114 10.95 -7.75 -6.60
N VAL A 115 10.81 -6.59 -7.26
CA VAL A 115 11.21 -6.40 -8.65
C VAL A 115 12.72 -6.26 -8.77
N TYR A 116 13.31 -6.86 -9.80
CA TYR A 116 14.73 -6.68 -10.10
C TYR A 116 15.10 -5.20 -10.12
N SER A 117 16.14 -4.84 -9.38
CA SER A 117 16.45 -3.45 -9.03
C SER A 117 16.55 -2.50 -10.22
N ASP A 118 17.13 -2.97 -11.34
CA ASP A 118 17.28 -2.15 -12.53
C ASP A 118 15.96 -1.89 -13.28
N TYR A 119 14.94 -2.73 -13.02
CA TYR A 119 13.62 -2.62 -13.66
C TYR A 119 12.58 -1.85 -12.84
N VAL A 120 12.84 -1.58 -11.56
CA VAL A 120 11.86 -0.96 -10.63
C VAL A 120 11.28 0.34 -11.16
N ASN A 121 12.11 1.23 -11.75
CA ASN A 121 11.65 2.52 -12.23
C ASN A 121 10.71 2.38 -13.44
N ASP A 122 11.07 1.53 -14.40
CA ASP A 122 10.26 1.30 -15.61
C ASP A 122 8.98 0.53 -15.25
N PHE A 123 9.07 -0.46 -14.37
CA PHE A 123 7.94 -1.20 -13.83
C PHE A 123 6.94 -0.25 -13.15
N SER A 124 7.42 0.58 -12.21
CA SER A 124 6.56 1.53 -11.47
C SER A 124 5.88 2.53 -12.40
N LYS A 125 6.59 3.03 -13.40
CA LYS A 125 6.03 3.94 -14.39
C LYS A 125 4.96 3.25 -15.24
N TYR A 126 5.28 2.06 -15.77
CA TYR A 126 4.33 1.29 -16.58
C TYR A 126 3.06 0.94 -15.78
N ALA A 127 3.21 0.45 -14.55
CA ALA A 127 2.09 0.15 -13.67
C ALA A 127 1.21 1.38 -13.39
N SER A 128 1.83 2.52 -13.07
CA SER A 128 1.12 3.79 -12.83
C SER A 128 0.34 4.29 -14.06
N ASP A 129 0.84 4.03 -15.27
CA ASP A 129 0.22 4.45 -16.53
C ASP A 129 -0.79 3.41 -17.08
N SER A 130 -0.82 2.19 -16.53
CA SER A 130 -1.69 1.08 -16.94
C SER A 130 -2.67 0.67 -15.83
N MET A 131 -2.36 -0.36 -15.06
CA MET A 131 -3.25 -0.97 -14.05
C MET A 131 -3.65 0.01 -12.94
N TYR A 132 -2.73 0.85 -12.49
CA TYR A 132 -2.96 1.84 -11.43
C TYR A 132 -3.55 3.16 -11.93
N LYS A 133 -3.68 3.33 -13.26
CA LYS A 133 -4.05 4.61 -13.89
C LYS A 133 -5.31 5.25 -13.32
N SER A 134 -6.31 4.43 -12.97
CA SER A 134 -7.60 4.87 -12.46
C SER A 134 -7.67 4.94 -10.94
N VAL A 135 -6.59 4.58 -10.20
CA VAL A 135 -6.59 4.65 -8.74
C VAL A 135 -6.64 6.11 -8.29
N GLU A 136 -7.74 6.48 -7.66
CA GLU A 136 -7.94 7.83 -7.11
C GLU A 136 -7.09 8.05 -5.85
N SER A 137 -6.79 9.32 -5.58
CA SER A 137 -5.98 9.69 -4.42
C SER A 137 -6.73 9.46 -3.11
N ASP A 138 -6.09 8.74 -2.18
CA ASP A 138 -6.56 8.52 -0.81
C ASP A 138 -5.66 9.20 0.25
N VAL A 139 -4.94 10.23 -0.15
CA VAL A 139 -4.01 10.97 0.73
C VAL A 139 -4.67 11.46 2.02
N TYR A 140 -5.97 11.69 1.98
CA TYR A 140 -6.75 12.17 3.13
C TYR A 140 -7.66 11.11 3.74
N GLY A 141 -7.66 9.86 3.24
CA GLY A 141 -8.50 8.77 3.73
C GLY A 141 -9.99 9.00 3.46
N ASP A 142 -10.32 9.64 2.35
CA ASP A 142 -11.69 10.00 1.95
C ASP A 142 -12.07 9.48 0.55
N ARG A 143 -11.30 8.54 0.00
CA ARG A 143 -11.64 7.84 -1.25
C ARG A 143 -12.87 6.96 -1.06
N ASP A 144 -13.79 7.04 -2.01
CA ASP A 144 -15.04 6.24 -2.08
C ASP A 144 -15.06 5.35 -3.34
N GLN A 145 -13.87 4.96 -3.81
CA GLN A 145 -13.69 4.12 -4.98
C GLN A 145 -13.56 2.66 -4.56
N ASP A 146 -14.37 1.77 -5.14
CA ASP A 146 -14.20 0.34 -5.00
C ASP A 146 -12.96 -0.12 -5.77
N LEU A 147 -12.02 -0.74 -5.08
CA LEU A 147 -10.77 -1.26 -5.62
C LEU A 147 -10.53 -2.70 -5.15
N PRO A 148 -9.81 -3.52 -5.95
CA PRO A 148 -9.62 -4.92 -5.64
C PRO A 148 -8.81 -5.11 -4.36
N VAL A 149 -9.30 -6.04 -3.53
CA VAL A 149 -8.62 -6.58 -2.35
C VAL A 149 -8.25 -8.03 -2.65
N VAL A 150 -6.97 -8.35 -2.58
CA VAL A 150 -6.48 -9.72 -2.77
C VAL A 150 -6.75 -10.52 -1.50
N ALA A 151 -7.58 -11.56 -1.63
CA ALA A 151 -7.92 -12.50 -0.55
C ALA A 151 -6.88 -13.61 -0.44
N GLU A 152 -6.49 -14.19 -1.58
CA GLU A 152 -5.51 -15.29 -1.64
C GLU A 152 -4.74 -15.27 -2.97
N VAL A 153 -3.50 -15.75 -2.95
CA VAL A 153 -2.67 -16.00 -4.14
C VAL A 153 -2.17 -17.44 -4.05
N THR A 154 -2.54 -18.24 -5.05
CA THR A 154 -1.96 -19.58 -5.27
C THR A 154 -0.82 -19.46 -6.26
N VAL A 155 0.30 -20.14 -6.00
CA VAL A 155 1.46 -20.17 -6.87
C VAL A 155 1.85 -21.62 -7.15
N GLU A 156 2.21 -21.91 -8.41
CA GLU A 156 2.75 -23.20 -8.83
C GLU A 156 4.14 -23.01 -9.46
N ASN A 157 5.11 -23.78 -8.98
CA ASN A 157 6.45 -23.82 -9.55
C ASN A 157 6.46 -24.70 -10.80
N ASN A 158 6.64 -24.09 -11.98
CA ASN A 158 6.69 -24.79 -13.27
C ASN A 158 8.10 -25.26 -13.65
N GLY A 159 9.05 -25.18 -12.71
CA GLY A 159 10.46 -25.57 -12.87
C GLY A 159 11.39 -24.40 -13.10
N ASN A 160 12.65 -24.74 -13.31
CA ASN A 160 13.72 -23.78 -13.51
C ASN A 160 14.12 -23.73 -14.98
N GLU A 161 14.50 -22.53 -15.46
CA GLU A 161 14.98 -22.31 -16.80
C GLU A 161 16.05 -21.23 -16.85
N ALA A 162 16.88 -21.25 -17.92
CA ALA A 162 17.80 -20.16 -18.14
C ALA A 162 17.04 -18.91 -18.61
N TYR A 163 17.22 -17.79 -17.90
CA TYR A 163 16.58 -16.52 -18.23
C TYR A 163 17.59 -15.38 -18.37
N THR A 164 17.55 -14.69 -19.50
CA THR A 164 18.44 -13.53 -19.77
C THR A 164 17.72 -12.23 -19.48
N TYR A 165 18.34 -11.38 -18.65
CA TYR A 165 17.86 -10.07 -18.27
C TYR A 165 18.98 -9.02 -18.36
N GLY A 166 18.76 -7.99 -19.16
CA GLY A 166 19.83 -7.04 -19.52
C GLY A 166 21.03 -7.74 -20.17
N GLU A 167 22.20 -7.63 -19.56
CA GLU A 167 23.45 -8.30 -19.99
C GLU A 167 23.75 -9.57 -19.17
N ASN A 168 22.87 -9.96 -18.26
CA ASN A 168 23.04 -11.09 -17.35
C ASN A 168 22.15 -12.26 -17.75
N THR A 169 22.56 -13.47 -17.34
CA THR A 169 21.74 -14.70 -17.46
C THR A 169 21.75 -15.43 -16.13
N ASP A 170 20.55 -15.79 -15.65
CA ASP A 170 20.37 -16.73 -14.58
C ASP A 170 20.04 -18.10 -15.20
N GLU A 171 20.90 -19.10 -14.96
CA GLU A 171 20.73 -20.45 -15.53
C GLU A 171 19.66 -21.28 -14.81
N ASN A 172 19.16 -20.82 -13.66
CA ASN A 172 18.22 -21.52 -12.80
C ASN A 172 17.06 -20.63 -12.34
N ALA A 173 16.65 -19.66 -13.14
CA ALA A 173 15.51 -18.81 -12.80
C ALA A 173 14.23 -19.65 -12.64
N TYR A 174 13.41 -19.32 -11.66
CA TYR A 174 12.14 -19.98 -11.42
C TYR A 174 11.06 -19.45 -12.36
N ARG A 175 10.31 -20.35 -13.01
CA ARG A 175 9.07 -20.01 -13.69
C ARG A 175 7.90 -20.36 -12.78
N MET A 176 7.14 -19.36 -12.37
CA MET A 176 6.00 -19.51 -11.48
C MET A 176 4.71 -19.08 -12.18
N SER A 177 3.66 -19.90 -12.17
CA SER A 177 2.31 -19.45 -12.47
C SER A 177 1.61 -19.02 -11.18
N PHE A 178 0.68 -18.08 -11.30
CA PHE A 178 -0.12 -17.63 -10.16
C PHE A 178 -1.60 -17.50 -10.53
N GLU A 179 -2.44 -17.71 -9.52
CA GLU A 179 -3.87 -17.40 -9.53
C GLU A 179 -4.21 -16.49 -8.35
N ILE A 180 -5.14 -15.56 -8.57
CA ILE A 180 -5.56 -14.57 -7.57
C ILE A 180 -7.05 -14.78 -7.26
N GLU A 181 -7.37 -14.93 -5.98
CA GLU A 181 -8.72 -14.78 -5.46
C GLU A 181 -8.87 -13.38 -4.87
N TYR A 182 -9.92 -12.66 -5.25
CA TYR A 182 -10.28 -11.35 -4.73
C TYR A 182 -11.48 -11.47 -3.79
N ASP A 183 -11.61 -10.53 -2.83
CA ASP A 183 -12.80 -10.44 -1.98
C ASP A 183 -14.07 -10.20 -2.81
N ASP A 184 -13.97 -9.37 -3.87
CA ASP A 184 -15.04 -9.05 -4.80
C ASP A 184 -14.53 -9.12 -6.25
N ASP A 185 -15.36 -9.66 -7.17
CA ASP A 185 -15.06 -9.70 -8.61
C ASP A 185 -15.32 -8.32 -9.26
N LEU A 186 -14.26 -7.55 -9.40
CA LEU A 186 -14.26 -6.24 -10.08
C LEU A 186 -13.70 -6.30 -11.51
N GLY A 187 -13.50 -7.50 -12.07
CA GLY A 187 -13.02 -7.71 -13.45
C GLY A 187 -11.52 -7.45 -13.64
N TYR A 188 -10.73 -7.55 -12.58
CA TYR A 188 -9.27 -7.48 -12.67
C TYR A 188 -8.67 -8.82 -13.09
N GLN A 189 -7.42 -8.81 -13.53
CA GLN A 189 -6.64 -10.01 -13.89
C GLN A 189 -6.58 -10.97 -12.71
N THR A 190 -6.82 -12.27 -12.97
CA THR A 190 -6.85 -13.32 -11.94
C THR A 190 -5.73 -14.34 -12.06
N SER A 191 -4.91 -14.30 -13.12
CA SER A 191 -3.81 -15.27 -13.31
C SER A 191 -2.68 -14.69 -14.14
N GLY A 192 -1.50 -15.30 -14.04
CA GLY A 192 -0.35 -14.92 -14.83
C GLY A 192 0.87 -15.80 -14.57
N GLU A 193 2.00 -15.42 -15.16
CA GLU A 193 3.28 -16.07 -14.97
C GLU A 193 4.34 -15.06 -14.53
N LEU A 194 5.26 -15.49 -13.70
CA LEU A 194 6.44 -14.75 -13.23
C LEU A 194 7.71 -15.49 -13.57
N ILE A 195 8.77 -14.74 -13.88
CA ILE A 195 10.14 -15.23 -13.85
C ILE A 195 10.84 -14.59 -12.66
N ILE A 196 11.38 -15.44 -11.79
CA ILE A 196 12.09 -15.02 -10.58
C ILE A 196 13.54 -15.44 -10.74
N ILE A 197 14.44 -14.48 -10.62
CA ILE A 197 15.88 -14.62 -10.82
C ILE A 197 16.65 -14.53 -9.50
N HIS A 198 17.84 -15.11 -9.47
CA HIS A 198 18.80 -14.93 -8.41
C HIS A 198 19.57 -13.62 -8.60
N ASN A 199 19.56 -12.77 -7.58
CA ASN A 199 20.36 -11.55 -7.52
C ASN A 199 21.08 -11.42 -6.16
N GLY A 200 22.31 -11.90 -6.09
CA GLY A 200 23.06 -12.00 -4.83
C GLY A 200 22.41 -13.00 -3.89
N ASN A 201 21.95 -12.52 -2.72
CA ASN A 201 21.21 -13.33 -1.74
C ASN A 201 19.69 -13.18 -1.86
N LYS A 202 19.20 -12.43 -2.85
CA LYS A 202 17.78 -12.20 -3.08
C LYS A 202 17.28 -12.99 -4.28
N LEU A 203 16.01 -13.36 -4.22
CA LEU A 203 15.21 -13.74 -5.35
C LEU A 203 14.36 -12.53 -5.77
N GLU A 204 14.38 -12.17 -7.06
CA GLU A 204 13.73 -10.97 -7.58
C GLU A 204 12.92 -11.29 -8.85
N VAL A 205 11.77 -10.65 -8.99
CA VAL A 205 10.90 -10.76 -10.17
C VAL A 205 11.52 -9.97 -11.33
N ALA A 206 11.89 -10.68 -12.40
CA ALA A 206 12.44 -10.08 -13.61
C ALA A 206 11.40 -9.93 -14.73
N SER A 207 10.32 -10.71 -14.71
CA SER A 207 9.25 -10.65 -15.71
C SER A 207 7.91 -11.04 -15.11
N MET A 208 6.86 -10.40 -15.61
CA MET A 208 5.47 -10.79 -15.40
C MET A 208 4.74 -10.78 -16.74
N SER A 209 3.96 -11.80 -17.03
CA SER A 209 3.09 -11.89 -18.20
C SER A 209 1.67 -12.30 -17.80
N GLU A 210 0.70 -11.98 -18.66
CA GLU A 210 -0.65 -12.51 -18.50
C GLU A 210 -0.62 -14.03 -18.70
N GLY A 211 -1.42 -14.76 -17.93
CA GLY A 211 -1.58 -16.19 -18.11
C GLY A 211 -2.16 -16.50 -19.51
N SER A 212 -1.64 -17.52 -20.15
CA SER A 212 -2.28 -18.01 -21.39
C SER A 212 -3.65 -18.56 -21.02
N SER A 213 -4.72 -17.89 -21.43
CA SER A 213 -6.06 -18.47 -21.42
C SER A 213 -6.11 -19.55 -22.49
N ASP A 214 -6.06 -20.82 -22.05
CA ASP A 214 -6.38 -21.98 -22.91
C ASP A 214 -7.86 -22.01 -23.28
#